data_062b649102a18ea787c58081ec6a643a
#
_entry.id   062b649102a18ea787c58081ec6a643a
#
_cell.length_a   1.000
_cell.length_b   1.000
_cell.length_c   1.000
_cell.angle_alpha   90.00
_cell.angle_beta   90.00
_cell.angle_gamma   90.00
#
_symmetry.space_group_name_H-M   'P 1'
#
loop_
_entity.id
_entity.type
_entity.pdbx_description
1 polymer ?
#
loop_
_entity_poly.entity_id
_entity_poly.type
_entity_poly.pdbx_seq_one_letter_code
_entity_poly.pdbx_strand_id
1 'polypeptide(L)'
;MLPSLTRTALIGLIGVLASPAYAQLITHRDLSYAIAKTIAEATVASCAAKGYGVSAVVVDRAGEVIVALRGDNASPHTMENARRKAYTALSFRVSTTEYAKRFASDNPVVRQQVTLPNVIAIPGGLPIKVGNEVIGGAAASGSPGVDEPCVQAGLDKVADQLK
;
A
#
# COMPACT_ATOMS: atom_id res chain seq x y z
N MET A 1 74.82 37.73 29.38
CA MET A 1 73.49 38.37 29.18
C MET A 1 72.85 37.80 27.90
N LEU A 2 71.95 36.85 27.99
CA LEU A 2 71.17 36.29 26.84
C LEU A 2 69.75 36.86 26.89
N PRO A 3 69.14 37.28 25.77
CA PRO A 3 67.79 37.80 25.78
C PRO A 3 66.80 36.62 25.68
N SER A 4 65.74 36.70 26.51
CA SER A 4 64.61 35.82 26.59
C SER A 4 63.72 35.93 25.32
N LEU A 5 63.52 34.82 24.61
CA LEU A 5 62.56 34.68 23.48
C LEU A 5 61.19 34.34 24.01
N THR A 6 60.29 35.30 24.02
CA THR A 6 58.86 35.11 24.31
C THR A 6 58.18 34.45 23.10
N ARG A 7 57.74 33.22 23.27
CA ARG A 7 56.90 32.48 22.27
C ARG A 7 55.42 32.90 22.44
N THR A 8 54.95 33.68 21.51
CA THR A 8 53.54 34.01 21.40
C THR A 8 52.79 32.84 20.73
N ALA A 9 51.96 32.11 21.47
CA ALA A 9 51.13 31.06 20.95
C ALA A 9 49.88 31.68 20.28
N LEU A 10 49.75 31.51 18.96
CA LEU A 10 48.59 31.92 18.19
C LEU A 10 47.53 30.79 18.31
N ILE A 11 46.49 30.99 19.11
CA ILE A 11 45.37 30.07 19.21
C ILE A 11 44.41 30.36 18.03
N GLY A 12 44.51 29.53 16.99
CA GLY A 12 43.58 29.59 15.85
C GLY A 12 42.17 29.13 16.27
N LEU A 13 41.23 30.04 16.29
CA LEU A 13 39.81 29.76 16.53
C LEU A 13 39.20 29.08 15.27
N ILE A 14 39.10 27.77 15.26
CA ILE A 14 38.42 27.01 14.19
C ILE A 14 36.91 27.19 14.40
N GLY A 15 36.33 28.13 13.67
CA GLY A 15 34.88 28.30 13.61
C GLY A 15 34.24 27.10 12.90
N VAL A 16 33.55 26.23 13.63
CA VAL A 16 32.71 25.19 13.04
C VAL A 16 31.50 25.87 12.40
N LEU A 17 31.48 25.95 11.06
CA LEU A 17 30.32 26.37 10.29
C LEU A 17 29.29 25.28 10.39
N ALA A 18 28.37 25.38 11.35
CA ALA A 18 27.18 24.53 11.40
C ALA A 18 26.28 24.89 10.22
N SER A 19 26.28 24.04 9.18
CA SER A 19 25.30 24.16 8.09
C SER A 19 23.90 23.94 8.66
N PRO A 20 22.90 24.78 8.37
CA PRO A 20 21.56 24.58 8.81
C PRO A 20 21.02 23.26 8.18
N ALA A 21 20.64 22.31 9.03
CA ALA A 21 19.95 21.12 8.59
C ALA A 21 18.52 21.52 8.21
N TYR A 22 18.23 21.63 6.91
CA TYR A 22 16.87 21.83 6.43
C TYR A 22 16.13 20.49 6.51
N ALA A 23 15.11 20.41 7.35
CA ALA A 23 14.14 19.31 7.31
C ALA A 23 13.41 19.36 5.96
N GLN A 24 13.54 18.30 5.16
CA GLN A 24 12.94 18.23 3.84
C GLN A 24 11.58 17.56 3.94
N LEU A 25 10.54 18.20 3.42
CA LEU A 25 9.22 17.60 3.27
C LEU A 25 9.26 16.52 2.19
N ILE A 26 8.67 15.37 2.50
CA ILE A 26 8.51 14.28 1.53
C ILE A 26 7.22 14.53 0.76
N THR A 27 7.29 14.51 -0.58
CA THR A 27 6.12 14.57 -1.45
C THR A 27 5.73 13.15 -1.89
N HIS A 28 4.43 12.86 -1.87
CA HIS A 28 3.87 11.58 -2.30
C HIS A 28 2.88 11.76 -3.42
N ARG A 29 2.72 10.73 -4.25
CA ARG A 29 1.57 10.56 -5.13
C ARG A 29 0.50 9.82 -4.36
N ASP A 30 -0.73 10.32 -4.39
CA ASP A 30 -1.86 9.71 -3.71
C ASP A 30 -3.00 9.44 -4.70
N LEU A 31 -3.79 8.42 -4.38
CA LEU A 31 -4.98 8.09 -5.16
C LEU A 31 -6.05 9.19 -4.98
N SER A 32 -6.55 9.70 -6.11
CA SER A 32 -7.77 10.51 -6.08
C SER A 32 -8.99 9.62 -5.83
N TYR A 33 -10.04 10.22 -5.22
CA TYR A 33 -11.33 9.56 -5.10
C TYR A 33 -11.88 9.07 -6.44
N ALA A 34 -11.71 9.85 -7.53
CA ALA A 34 -12.19 9.48 -8.87
C ALA A 34 -11.55 8.19 -9.40
N ILE A 35 -10.22 8.05 -9.24
CA ILE A 35 -9.49 6.82 -9.61
C ILE A 35 -9.95 5.65 -8.75
N ALA A 36 -9.99 5.83 -7.43
CA ALA A 36 -10.41 4.79 -6.50
C ALA A 36 -11.84 4.29 -6.77
N LYS A 37 -12.76 5.22 -7.04
CA LYS A 37 -14.15 4.92 -7.41
C LYS A 37 -14.21 4.10 -8.69
N THR A 38 -13.50 4.52 -9.76
CA THR A 38 -13.46 3.79 -11.03
C THR A 38 -12.97 2.35 -10.84
N ILE A 39 -11.90 2.15 -10.04
CA ILE A 39 -11.37 0.82 -9.73
C ILE A 39 -12.44 -0.03 -9.03
N ALA A 40 -13.08 0.50 -7.99
CA ALA A 40 -14.05 -0.24 -7.19
C ALA A 40 -15.30 -0.61 -8.00
N GLU A 41 -15.86 0.34 -8.78
CA GLU A 41 -17.04 0.11 -9.63
C GLU A 41 -16.75 -0.92 -10.73
N ALA A 42 -15.61 -0.80 -11.42
CA ALA A 42 -15.22 -1.75 -12.46
C ALA A 42 -14.93 -3.16 -11.90
N THR A 43 -14.36 -3.23 -10.67
CA THR A 43 -14.16 -4.51 -9.96
C THR A 43 -15.49 -5.20 -9.69
N VAL A 44 -16.47 -4.49 -9.10
CA VAL A 44 -17.80 -5.07 -8.83
C VAL A 44 -18.47 -5.48 -10.14
N ALA A 45 -18.46 -4.64 -11.16
CA ALA A 45 -19.06 -4.92 -12.46
C ALA A 45 -18.42 -6.15 -13.15
N SER A 46 -17.08 -6.28 -13.07
CA SER A 46 -16.35 -7.42 -13.65
C SER A 46 -16.73 -8.75 -13.00
N CYS A 47 -16.92 -8.77 -11.67
CA CYS A 47 -17.38 -9.97 -10.97
C CYS A 47 -18.87 -10.24 -11.22
N ALA A 48 -19.71 -9.21 -11.23
CA ALA A 48 -21.14 -9.35 -11.51
C ALA A 48 -21.41 -9.94 -12.91
N ALA A 49 -20.63 -9.54 -13.93
CA ALA A 49 -20.69 -10.10 -15.27
C ALA A 49 -20.37 -11.61 -15.33
N LYS A 50 -19.72 -12.14 -14.29
CA LYS A 50 -19.40 -13.56 -14.12
C LYS A 50 -20.39 -14.27 -13.16
N GLY A 51 -21.45 -13.59 -12.72
CA GLY A 51 -22.46 -14.12 -11.82
C GLY A 51 -22.12 -14.08 -10.33
N TYR A 52 -21.09 -13.32 -9.93
CA TYR A 52 -20.67 -13.23 -8.53
C TYR A 52 -21.09 -11.91 -7.86
N GLY A 53 -21.69 -12.02 -6.67
CA GLY A 53 -21.91 -10.88 -5.78
C GLY A 53 -20.70 -10.65 -4.88
N VAL A 54 -19.99 -9.54 -5.09
CA VAL A 54 -18.77 -9.22 -4.35
C VAL A 54 -18.83 -7.84 -3.68
N SER A 55 -18.03 -7.66 -2.65
CA SER A 55 -17.64 -6.34 -2.17
C SER A 55 -16.26 -5.97 -2.72
N ALA A 56 -16.06 -4.69 -3.05
CA ALA A 56 -14.78 -4.13 -3.49
C ALA A 56 -14.38 -2.98 -2.57
N VAL A 57 -13.10 -2.94 -2.18
CA VAL A 57 -12.53 -1.88 -1.33
C VAL A 57 -11.22 -1.39 -1.94
N VAL A 58 -11.04 -0.07 -1.94
CA VAL A 58 -9.80 0.61 -2.30
C VAL A 58 -9.33 1.40 -1.09
N VAL A 59 -8.06 1.20 -0.72
CA VAL A 59 -7.37 1.91 0.35
C VAL A 59 -6.26 2.79 -0.21
N ASP A 60 -5.98 3.90 0.48
CA ASP A 60 -4.88 4.81 0.18
C ASP A 60 -3.53 4.28 0.70
N ARG A 61 -2.49 5.09 0.60
CA ARG A 61 -1.13 4.80 1.08
C ARG A 61 -1.05 4.54 2.59
N ALA A 62 -1.91 5.15 3.39
CA ALA A 62 -1.98 4.95 4.83
C ALA A 62 -2.76 3.68 5.23
N GLY A 63 -3.42 3.04 4.25
CA GLY A 63 -4.29 1.89 4.47
C GLY A 63 -5.73 2.28 4.86
N GLU A 64 -6.06 3.57 4.73
CA GLU A 64 -7.40 4.09 4.99
C GLU A 64 -8.31 3.91 3.78
N VAL A 65 -9.60 3.64 4.04
CA VAL A 65 -10.57 3.37 2.97
C VAL A 65 -10.93 4.65 2.24
N ILE A 66 -10.66 4.70 0.93
CA ILE A 66 -11.16 5.77 0.04
C ILE A 66 -12.56 5.42 -0.47
N VAL A 67 -12.75 4.17 -0.93
CA VAL A 67 -14.02 3.68 -1.49
C VAL A 67 -14.26 2.24 -1.02
N ALA A 68 -15.50 1.99 -0.58
CA ALA A 68 -16.01 0.66 -0.29
C ALA A 68 -17.38 0.48 -0.94
N LEU A 69 -17.50 -0.53 -1.78
CA LEU A 69 -18.74 -0.87 -2.49
C LEU A 69 -19.14 -2.30 -2.16
N ARG A 70 -20.42 -2.49 -1.90
CA ARG A 70 -21.02 -3.81 -1.79
C ARG A 70 -21.96 -4.01 -2.95
N GLY A 71 -21.61 -4.97 -3.83
CA GLY A 71 -22.49 -5.37 -4.94
C GLY A 71 -23.71 -6.15 -4.45
N ASP A 72 -24.68 -6.27 -5.32
CA ASP A 72 -25.90 -7.03 -5.04
C ASP A 72 -25.56 -8.49 -4.72
N ASN A 73 -26.29 -9.06 -3.76
CA ASN A 73 -26.10 -10.44 -3.28
C ASN A 73 -24.73 -10.75 -2.66
N ALA A 74 -23.87 -9.76 -2.43
CA ALA A 74 -22.63 -9.98 -1.70
C ALA A 74 -22.89 -10.33 -0.23
N SER A 75 -22.22 -11.38 0.27
CA SER A 75 -22.38 -11.85 1.66
C SER A 75 -21.88 -10.81 2.67
N PRO A 76 -22.42 -10.78 3.90
CA PRO A 76 -22.08 -9.74 4.90
C PRO A 76 -20.58 -9.62 5.23
N HIS A 77 -19.85 -10.75 5.29
CA HIS A 77 -18.41 -10.77 5.64
C HIS A 77 -17.50 -10.23 4.53
N THR A 78 -17.99 -10.13 3.28
CA THR A 78 -17.15 -9.81 2.11
C THR A 78 -16.58 -8.40 2.15
N MET A 79 -17.30 -7.45 2.75
CA MET A 79 -16.81 -6.07 2.91
C MET A 79 -15.55 -6.02 3.78
N GLU A 80 -15.58 -6.67 4.94
CA GLU A 80 -14.43 -6.71 5.84
C GLU A 80 -13.27 -7.52 5.24
N ASN A 81 -13.56 -8.64 4.57
CA ASN A 81 -12.53 -9.40 3.88
C ASN A 81 -11.86 -8.57 2.77
N ALA A 82 -12.64 -7.85 1.94
CA ALA A 82 -12.09 -6.99 0.89
C ALA A 82 -11.20 -5.88 1.48
N ARG A 83 -11.65 -5.24 2.56
CA ARG A 83 -10.86 -4.22 3.27
C ARG A 83 -9.50 -4.78 3.73
N ARG A 84 -9.50 -5.92 4.41
CA ARG A 84 -8.27 -6.55 4.91
C ARG A 84 -7.37 -7.04 3.78
N LYS A 85 -7.92 -7.56 2.68
CA LYS A 85 -7.14 -7.95 1.50
C LYS A 85 -6.48 -6.73 0.85
N ALA A 86 -7.19 -5.60 0.69
CA ALA A 86 -6.65 -4.36 0.14
C ALA A 86 -5.50 -3.83 1.02
N TYR A 87 -5.71 -3.80 2.34
CA TYR A 87 -4.68 -3.43 3.31
C TYR A 87 -3.45 -4.34 3.23
N THR A 88 -3.65 -5.66 3.15
CA THR A 88 -2.54 -6.63 3.05
C THR A 88 -1.75 -6.42 1.77
N ALA A 89 -2.42 -6.26 0.63
CA ALA A 89 -1.76 -6.03 -0.65
C ALA A 89 -0.91 -4.75 -0.67
N LEU A 90 -1.43 -3.65 -0.10
CA LEU A 90 -0.69 -2.41 0.12
C LEU A 90 0.53 -2.63 1.01
N SER A 91 0.34 -3.19 2.20
CA SER A 91 1.36 -3.27 3.27
C SER A 91 2.53 -4.16 2.88
N PHE A 92 2.26 -5.29 2.25
CA PHE A 92 3.30 -6.25 1.82
C PHE A 92 3.72 -6.08 0.36
N ARG A 93 3.11 -5.15 -0.39
CA ARG A 93 3.46 -4.75 -1.77
C ARG A 93 3.40 -5.89 -2.78
N VAL A 94 2.59 -6.90 -2.50
CA VAL A 94 2.37 -8.09 -3.33
C VAL A 94 0.88 -8.39 -3.44
N SER A 95 0.49 -9.23 -4.41
CA SER A 95 -0.88 -9.75 -4.42
C SER A 95 -1.16 -10.57 -3.17
N THR A 96 -2.41 -10.61 -2.73
CA THR A 96 -2.74 -11.46 -1.58
C THR A 96 -2.69 -12.95 -1.92
N THR A 97 -2.77 -13.34 -3.20
CA THR A 97 -2.44 -14.70 -3.64
C THR A 97 -0.99 -15.06 -3.33
N GLU A 98 -0.05 -14.17 -3.65
CA GLU A 98 1.35 -14.38 -3.33
C GLU A 98 1.59 -14.40 -1.81
N TYR A 99 0.94 -13.52 -1.08
CA TYR A 99 1.04 -13.50 0.38
C TYR A 99 0.47 -14.79 1.01
N ALA A 100 -0.66 -15.30 0.49
CA ALA A 100 -1.26 -16.57 0.93
C ALA A 100 -0.34 -17.78 0.65
N LYS A 101 0.39 -17.79 -0.48
CA LYS A 101 1.40 -18.83 -0.76
C LYS A 101 2.53 -18.80 0.29
N ARG A 102 3.01 -17.61 0.67
CA ARG A 102 4.02 -17.47 1.75
C ARG A 102 3.50 -17.98 3.07
N PHE A 103 2.23 -17.73 3.39
CA PHE A 103 1.59 -18.26 4.59
C PHE A 103 1.49 -19.80 4.56
N ALA A 104 1.11 -20.36 3.40
CA ALA A 104 0.99 -21.81 3.21
C ALA A 104 2.35 -22.55 3.22
N SER A 105 3.46 -21.86 2.94
CA SER A 105 4.81 -22.43 3.00
C SER A 105 5.37 -22.62 4.40
N ASP A 106 4.53 -22.46 5.43
CA ASP A 106 4.89 -22.63 6.84
C ASP A 106 5.96 -21.65 7.37
N ASN A 107 6.08 -20.48 6.72
CA ASN A 107 6.99 -19.44 7.15
C ASN A 107 6.55 -18.86 8.51
N PRO A 108 7.34 -19.01 9.58
CA PRO A 108 6.94 -18.59 10.92
C PRO A 108 6.73 -17.08 11.05
N VAL A 109 7.43 -16.27 10.26
CA VAL A 109 7.27 -14.82 10.24
C VAL A 109 5.90 -14.44 9.65
N VAL A 110 5.51 -15.05 8.53
CA VAL A 110 4.20 -14.78 7.91
C VAL A 110 3.06 -15.27 8.78
N ARG A 111 3.23 -16.39 9.48
CA ARG A 111 2.25 -16.86 10.47
C ARG A 111 2.01 -15.86 11.61
N GLN A 112 3.07 -15.19 12.06
CA GLN A 112 2.93 -14.12 13.05
C GLN A 112 2.33 -12.84 12.45
N GLN A 113 2.67 -12.50 11.21
CA GLN A 113 2.14 -11.31 10.53
C GLN A 113 0.61 -11.33 10.39
N VAL A 114 -0.01 -12.50 10.18
CA VAL A 114 -1.48 -12.58 10.08
C VAL A 114 -2.21 -12.33 11.41
N THR A 115 -1.50 -12.24 12.53
CA THR A 115 -2.06 -11.80 13.82
C THR A 115 -2.15 -10.28 13.95
N LEU A 116 -1.47 -9.52 13.05
CA LEU A 116 -1.57 -8.07 13.03
C LEU A 116 -2.98 -7.64 12.62
N PRO A 117 -3.49 -6.55 13.21
CA PRO A 117 -4.75 -5.97 12.77
C PRO A 117 -4.73 -5.71 11.26
N ASN A 118 -5.86 -5.96 10.61
CA ASN A 118 -6.08 -5.71 9.19
C ASN A 118 -5.31 -6.63 8.20
N VAL A 119 -4.43 -7.51 8.66
CA VAL A 119 -3.72 -8.45 7.78
C VAL A 119 -4.51 -9.75 7.61
N ILE A 120 -4.59 -10.24 6.38
CA ILE A 120 -5.27 -11.50 6.05
C ILE A 120 -4.57 -12.24 4.90
N ALA A 121 -4.37 -13.55 5.04
CA ALA A 121 -3.76 -14.39 4.00
C ALA A 121 -4.83 -15.07 3.13
N ILE A 122 -5.72 -14.27 2.53
CA ILE A 122 -6.77 -14.74 1.62
C ILE A 122 -6.61 -14.03 0.27
N PRO A 123 -6.53 -14.79 -0.86
CA PRO A 123 -6.44 -14.21 -2.21
C PRO A 123 -7.60 -13.25 -2.54
N GLY A 124 -7.33 -12.22 -3.35
CA GLY A 124 -8.33 -11.27 -3.83
C GLY A 124 -7.94 -9.79 -3.73
N GLY A 125 -6.69 -9.48 -3.35
CA GLY A 125 -6.19 -8.11 -3.26
C GLY A 125 -4.93 -7.88 -4.10
N LEU A 126 -4.84 -6.69 -4.71
CA LEU A 126 -3.71 -6.25 -5.53
C LEU A 126 -3.17 -4.90 -5.02
N PRO A 127 -1.86 -4.67 -5.01
CA PRO A 127 -1.29 -3.36 -4.76
C PRO A 127 -1.55 -2.44 -5.96
N ILE A 128 -1.89 -1.18 -5.70
CA ILE A 128 -1.99 -0.14 -6.72
C ILE A 128 -0.64 0.54 -6.84
N LYS A 129 -0.09 0.58 -8.07
CA LYS A 129 1.27 1.05 -8.32
C LYS A 129 1.32 2.17 -9.35
N VAL A 130 2.26 3.09 -9.16
CA VAL A 130 2.73 4.04 -10.18
C VAL A 130 4.22 3.80 -10.36
N GLY A 131 4.61 3.22 -11.50
CA GLY A 131 5.96 2.69 -11.65
C GLY A 131 6.26 1.61 -10.59
N ASN A 132 7.32 1.81 -9.81
CA ASN A 132 7.70 0.90 -8.72
C ASN A 132 7.11 1.30 -7.35
N GLU A 133 6.42 2.42 -7.28
CA GLU A 133 5.85 2.94 -6.04
C GLU A 133 4.46 2.36 -5.81
N VAL A 134 4.23 1.75 -4.64
CA VAL A 134 2.88 1.33 -4.21
C VAL A 134 2.22 2.52 -3.52
N ILE A 135 1.08 2.96 -4.06
CA ILE A 135 0.34 4.13 -3.62
C ILE A 135 -1.02 3.80 -2.99
N GLY A 136 -1.39 2.52 -2.94
CA GLY A 136 -2.64 2.06 -2.38
C GLY A 136 -2.81 0.56 -2.56
N GLY A 137 -3.99 0.07 -2.21
CA GLY A 137 -4.41 -1.31 -2.43
C GLY A 137 -5.87 -1.39 -2.85
N ALA A 138 -6.19 -2.37 -3.69
CA ALA A 138 -7.55 -2.68 -4.09
C ALA A 138 -7.85 -4.17 -3.89
N ALA A 139 -9.06 -4.50 -3.50
CA ALA A 139 -9.45 -5.89 -3.33
C ALA A 139 -10.93 -6.13 -3.58
N ALA A 140 -11.23 -7.37 -3.92
CA ALA A 140 -12.57 -7.92 -3.95
C ALA A 140 -12.70 -9.10 -2.99
N SER A 141 -13.93 -9.40 -2.58
CA SER A 141 -14.27 -10.60 -1.84
C SER A 141 -15.69 -11.03 -2.16
N GLY A 142 -15.88 -12.33 -2.37
CA GLY A 142 -17.16 -12.94 -2.68
C GLY A 142 -17.10 -13.95 -3.81
N SER A 143 -16.00 -14.05 -4.55
CA SER A 143 -15.80 -14.99 -5.65
C SER A 143 -14.45 -15.70 -5.52
N PRO A 144 -14.35 -16.75 -4.68
CA PRO A 144 -13.09 -17.45 -4.45
C PRO A 144 -12.43 -17.89 -5.77
N GLY A 145 -11.13 -17.53 -5.94
CA GLY A 145 -10.36 -17.79 -7.16
C GLY A 145 -10.59 -16.80 -8.31
N VAL A 146 -11.59 -15.92 -8.21
CA VAL A 146 -11.93 -14.92 -9.25
C VAL A 146 -11.78 -13.49 -8.76
N ASP A 147 -11.64 -13.26 -7.46
CA ASP A 147 -11.53 -11.93 -6.85
C ASP A 147 -10.41 -11.08 -7.48
N GLU A 148 -9.16 -11.60 -7.56
CA GLU A 148 -8.03 -10.84 -8.15
C GLU A 148 -8.22 -10.51 -9.64
N PRO A 149 -8.66 -11.42 -10.53
CA PRO A 149 -9.03 -11.06 -11.90
C PRO A 149 -10.08 -9.94 -12.01
N CYS A 150 -11.04 -9.85 -11.08
CA CYS A 150 -11.99 -8.75 -11.07
C CYS A 150 -11.33 -7.42 -10.66
N VAL A 151 -10.43 -7.45 -9.66
CA VAL A 151 -9.65 -6.28 -9.24
C VAL A 151 -8.73 -5.82 -10.36
N GLN A 152 -8.08 -6.76 -11.06
CA GLN A 152 -7.22 -6.43 -12.20
C GLN A 152 -8.01 -5.69 -13.29
N ALA A 153 -9.23 -6.16 -13.61
CA ALA A 153 -10.08 -5.46 -14.56
C ALA A 153 -10.42 -4.02 -14.11
N GLY A 154 -10.53 -3.79 -12.79
CA GLY A 154 -10.67 -2.45 -12.21
C GLY A 154 -9.43 -1.58 -12.42
N LEU A 155 -8.23 -2.14 -12.16
CA LEU A 155 -6.95 -1.46 -12.36
C LEU A 155 -6.70 -1.13 -13.84
N ASP A 156 -7.06 -2.02 -14.75
CA ASP A 156 -6.90 -1.85 -16.19
C ASP A 156 -7.70 -0.63 -16.71
N LYS A 157 -8.85 -0.31 -16.08
CA LYS A 157 -9.66 0.88 -16.44
C LYS A 157 -8.96 2.21 -16.20
N VAL A 158 -7.98 2.24 -15.31
CA VAL A 158 -7.25 3.44 -14.92
C VAL A 158 -5.75 3.36 -15.24
N ALA A 159 -5.33 2.33 -15.98
CA ALA A 159 -3.91 2.05 -16.24
C ALA A 159 -3.15 3.26 -16.84
N ASP A 160 -3.79 4.05 -17.68
CA ASP A 160 -3.20 5.27 -18.28
C ASP A 160 -2.98 6.40 -17.26
N GLN A 161 -3.70 6.37 -16.14
CA GLN A 161 -3.62 7.37 -15.07
C GLN A 161 -2.62 6.95 -13.97
N LEU A 162 -2.14 5.72 -14.02
CA LEU A 162 -1.18 5.14 -13.06
C LEU A 162 0.26 5.05 -13.62
N LYS A 163 0.65 6.03 -14.43
CA LYS A 163 1.99 6.13 -15.05
C LYS A 163 2.91 7.11 -14.35
#